data_b4e0875b4befd986ab3b1df65b702a3e
#
_entry.id   b4e0875b4befd986ab3b1df65b702a3e
#
_cell.length_a   1.000
_cell.length_b   1.000
_cell.length_c   1.000
_cell.angle_alpha   90.00
_cell.angle_beta   90.00
_cell.angle_gamma   90.00
#
_symmetry.space_group_name_H-M   'P 1'
#
loop_
_entity.id
_entity.type
_entity.pdbx_description
1 polymer ?
#
loop_
_entity_poly.entity_id
_entity_poly.type
_entity_poly.pdbx_seq_one_letter_code
_entity_poly.pdbx_strand_id
1 'polypeptide(L)'
;MISTATKERTNIDLHNELIQKAEDLIPVLKERSESANADRRIPKETIQDMKDAGFFKILQPKQYGGFELDPHTFSEVQLRVAQGCMSTAWVLGVVGIHPFQLALYDEKAQQEVWGEDDNTLVSSSYAPMGQVTPVEGGFKFSGHWQWS
;
A
#
# COMPACT_ATOMS: atom_id res chain seq x y z
N MET A 1 -29.82 -27.15 15.58
CA MET A 1 -29.13 -25.87 15.33
C MET A 1 -27.66 -26.20 15.06
N ILE A 2 -27.26 -26.16 13.79
CA ILE A 2 -25.86 -26.41 13.38
C ILE A 2 -25.16 -25.07 13.52
N SER A 3 -24.32 -24.94 14.56
CA SER A 3 -23.42 -23.81 14.72
C SER A 3 -22.38 -23.86 13.59
N THR A 4 -22.52 -23.02 12.59
CA THR A 4 -21.43 -22.75 11.62
C THR A 4 -20.37 -21.93 12.37
N ALA A 5 -19.46 -22.62 13.03
CA ALA A 5 -18.23 -22.00 13.50
C ALA A 5 -17.51 -21.46 12.26
N THR A 6 -17.48 -20.14 12.11
CA THR A 6 -16.68 -19.48 11.10
C THR A 6 -15.22 -19.84 11.41
N LYS A 7 -14.59 -20.67 10.54
CA LYS A 7 -13.19 -21.05 10.71
C LYS A 7 -12.37 -19.76 10.71
N GLU A 8 -11.63 -19.53 11.77
CA GLU A 8 -10.77 -18.35 11.89
C GLU A 8 -9.73 -18.40 10.77
N ARG A 9 -9.66 -17.33 9.98
CA ARG A 9 -8.82 -17.24 8.80
C ARG A 9 -7.36 -17.14 9.22
N THR A 10 -6.53 -18.07 8.74
CA THR A 10 -5.10 -18.08 9.07
C THR A 10 -4.33 -17.08 8.20
N ASN A 11 -3.14 -16.67 8.66
CA ASN A 11 -2.23 -15.83 7.85
C ASN A 11 -1.84 -16.52 6.53
N ILE A 12 -1.76 -17.86 6.52
CA ILE A 12 -1.47 -18.64 5.31
C ILE A 12 -2.64 -18.58 4.32
N ASP A 13 -3.89 -18.71 4.81
CA ASP A 13 -5.07 -18.60 3.94
C ASP A 13 -5.13 -17.21 3.30
N LEU A 14 -4.86 -16.15 4.09
CA LEU A 14 -4.85 -14.78 3.61
C LEU A 14 -3.70 -14.51 2.62
N HIS A 15 -2.50 -15.01 2.90
CA HIS A 15 -1.37 -14.96 1.97
C HIS A 15 -1.77 -15.56 0.60
N ASN A 16 -2.27 -16.80 0.58
CA ASN A 16 -2.66 -17.48 -0.65
C ASN A 16 -3.75 -16.72 -1.42
N GLU A 17 -4.73 -16.16 -0.71
CA GLU A 17 -5.77 -15.33 -1.33
C GLU A 17 -5.21 -14.07 -1.98
N LEU A 18 -4.29 -13.37 -1.32
CA LEU A 18 -3.67 -12.16 -1.86
C LEU A 18 -2.83 -12.47 -3.10
N ILE A 19 -2.10 -13.59 -3.10
CA ILE A 19 -1.37 -14.07 -4.28
C ILE A 19 -2.33 -14.35 -5.43
N GLN A 20 -3.43 -15.07 -5.19
CA GLN A 20 -4.41 -15.37 -6.22
C GLN A 20 -5.04 -14.10 -6.79
N LYS A 21 -5.43 -13.14 -5.95
CA LYS A 21 -5.94 -11.85 -6.40
C LYS A 21 -4.93 -11.09 -7.27
N ALA A 22 -3.64 -11.16 -6.94
CA ALA A 22 -2.61 -10.54 -7.76
C ALA A 22 -2.45 -11.22 -9.12
N GLU A 23 -2.55 -12.55 -9.17
CA GLU A 23 -2.54 -13.32 -10.42
C GLU A 23 -3.77 -12.99 -11.29
N ASP A 24 -4.95 -12.90 -10.68
CA ASP A 24 -6.20 -12.56 -11.38
C ASP A 24 -6.16 -11.16 -12.01
N LEU A 25 -5.37 -10.22 -11.45
CA LEU A 25 -5.19 -8.89 -12.01
C LEU A 25 -4.22 -8.82 -13.19
N ILE A 26 -3.35 -9.82 -13.41
CA ILE A 26 -2.32 -9.78 -14.46
C ILE A 26 -2.89 -9.45 -15.84
N PRO A 27 -3.98 -10.08 -16.32
CA PRO A 27 -4.51 -9.78 -17.65
C PRO A 27 -4.94 -8.33 -17.82
N VAL A 28 -5.65 -7.78 -16.84
CA VAL A 28 -6.17 -6.41 -16.89
C VAL A 28 -5.04 -5.38 -16.76
N LEU A 29 -4.00 -5.69 -16.00
CA LEU A 29 -2.82 -4.83 -15.89
C LEU A 29 -2.03 -4.79 -17.20
N LYS A 30 -1.93 -5.92 -17.93
CA LYS A 30 -1.33 -5.96 -19.27
C LYS A 30 -2.12 -5.11 -20.26
N GLU A 31 -3.42 -5.23 -20.27
CA GLU A 31 -4.31 -4.45 -21.14
C GLU A 31 -4.13 -2.94 -20.91
N ARG A 32 -4.04 -2.52 -19.64
CA ARG A 32 -3.92 -1.10 -19.28
C ARG A 32 -2.48 -0.56 -19.33
N SER A 33 -1.47 -1.40 -19.55
CA SER A 33 -0.06 -0.99 -19.44
C SER A 33 0.34 0.06 -20.47
N GLU A 34 -0.17 -0.02 -21.70
CA GLU A 34 0.14 0.92 -22.78
C GLU A 34 -0.40 2.32 -22.47
N SER A 35 -1.68 2.41 -22.06
CA SER A 35 -2.29 3.69 -21.66
C SER A 35 -1.62 4.29 -20.44
N ALA A 36 -1.27 3.47 -19.43
CA ALA A 36 -0.54 3.92 -18.25
C ALA A 36 0.81 4.55 -18.61
N ASN A 37 1.52 3.97 -19.57
CA ASN A 37 2.80 4.50 -20.05
C ASN A 37 2.61 5.81 -20.86
N ALA A 38 1.61 5.87 -21.74
CA ALA A 38 1.28 7.07 -22.53
C ALA A 38 0.90 8.25 -21.63
N ASP A 39 0.06 8.00 -20.66
CA ASP A 39 -0.45 9.00 -19.71
C ASP A 39 0.55 9.34 -18.58
N ARG A 40 1.66 8.58 -18.48
CA ARG A 40 2.64 8.66 -17.37
C ARG A 40 1.96 8.62 -16.00
N ARG A 41 0.92 7.83 -15.87
CA ARG A 41 0.09 7.69 -14.67
C ARG A 41 -0.53 6.32 -14.62
N ILE A 42 -0.55 5.72 -13.44
CA ILE A 42 -1.35 4.52 -13.20
C ILE A 42 -2.84 4.89 -13.24
N PRO A 43 -3.67 4.18 -14.02
CA PRO A 43 -5.10 4.43 -14.08
C PRO A 43 -5.76 4.36 -12.70
N LYS A 44 -6.74 5.23 -12.46
CA LYS A 44 -7.45 5.27 -11.17
C LYS A 44 -8.14 3.94 -10.86
N GLU A 45 -8.67 3.30 -11.88
CA GLU A 45 -9.30 1.98 -11.81
C GLU A 45 -8.30 0.92 -11.32
N THR A 46 -7.06 0.98 -11.77
CA THR A 46 -6.00 0.07 -11.31
C THR A 46 -5.65 0.29 -9.84
N ILE A 47 -5.60 1.56 -9.40
CA ILE A 47 -5.41 1.87 -7.97
C ILE A 47 -6.59 1.34 -7.14
N GLN A 48 -7.81 1.48 -7.66
CA GLN A 48 -9.01 0.96 -6.99
C GLN A 48 -8.99 -0.56 -6.92
N ASP A 49 -8.67 -1.26 -8.02
CA ASP A 49 -8.53 -2.71 -8.04
C ASP A 49 -7.52 -3.21 -6.98
N MET A 50 -6.37 -2.53 -6.84
CA MET A 50 -5.37 -2.86 -5.82
C MET A 50 -5.87 -2.57 -4.39
N LYS A 51 -6.68 -1.52 -4.19
CA LYS A 51 -7.33 -1.24 -2.90
C LYS A 51 -8.34 -2.34 -2.56
N ASP A 52 -9.21 -2.70 -3.49
CA ASP A 52 -10.25 -3.71 -3.31
C ASP A 52 -9.65 -5.11 -3.11
N ALA A 53 -8.51 -5.38 -3.74
CA ALA A 53 -7.73 -6.59 -3.49
C ALA A 53 -7.08 -6.61 -2.09
N GLY A 54 -6.94 -5.46 -1.44
CA GLY A 54 -6.33 -5.31 -0.11
C GLY A 54 -4.81 -5.18 -0.11
N PHE A 55 -4.19 -4.86 -1.26
CA PHE A 55 -2.72 -4.87 -1.37
C PHE A 55 -2.06 -3.78 -0.53
N PHE A 56 -2.71 -2.65 -0.30
CA PHE A 56 -2.20 -1.59 0.57
C PHE A 56 -2.41 -1.88 2.07
N LYS A 57 -3.20 -2.92 2.40
CA LYS A 57 -3.47 -3.36 3.77
C LYS A 57 -2.52 -4.47 4.26
N ILE A 58 -1.68 -5.02 3.38
CA ILE A 58 -0.83 -6.18 3.70
C ILE A 58 0.05 -5.92 4.92
N LEU A 59 0.72 -4.78 4.96
CA LEU A 59 1.68 -4.41 6.00
C LEU A 59 1.10 -3.46 7.06
N GLN A 60 -0.14 -2.99 6.88
CA GLN A 60 -0.80 -2.10 7.82
C GLN A 60 -1.17 -2.86 9.10
N PRO A 61 -1.01 -2.25 10.29
CA PRO A 61 -1.37 -2.88 11.55
C PRO A 61 -2.86 -3.25 11.63
N LYS A 62 -3.16 -4.37 12.26
CA LYS A 62 -4.54 -4.86 12.46
C LYS A 62 -5.43 -3.87 13.20
N GLN A 63 -4.88 -3.14 14.16
CA GLN A 63 -5.62 -2.11 14.91
C GLN A 63 -6.18 -0.98 14.02
N TYR A 64 -5.61 -0.80 12.82
CA TYR A 64 -6.06 0.15 11.80
C TYR A 64 -6.63 -0.57 10.55
N GLY A 65 -7.23 -1.75 10.72
CA GLY A 65 -7.89 -2.47 9.64
C GLY A 65 -6.97 -3.14 8.63
N GLY A 66 -5.67 -3.22 8.91
CA GLY A 66 -4.69 -3.91 8.09
C GLY A 66 -4.62 -5.41 8.37
N PHE A 67 -3.83 -6.11 7.57
CA PHE A 67 -3.63 -7.55 7.72
C PHE A 67 -2.43 -7.90 8.61
N GLU A 68 -1.50 -6.97 8.79
CA GLU A 68 -0.27 -7.15 9.59
C GLU A 68 0.47 -8.44 9.22
N LEU A 69 0.60 -8.68 7.90
CA LEU A 69 1.38 -9.79 7.37
C LEU A 69 2.86 -9.37 7.23
N ASP A 70 3.71 -10.36 6.99
CA ASP A 70 5.13 -10.10 6.84
C ASP A 70 5.49 -9.51 5.45
N PRO A 71 6.66 -8.87 5.32
CA PRO A 71 7.12 -8.29 4.07
C PRO A 71 7.31 -9.30 2.92
N HIS A 72 7.44 -10.59 3.23
CA HIS A 72 7.52 -11.65 2.20
C HIS A 72 6.22 -11.71 1.40
N THR A 73 5.05 -11.71 2.07
CA THR A 73 3.75 -11.69 1.40
C THR A 73 3.61 -10.47 0.50
N PHE A 74 4.01 -9.28 0.98
CA PHE A 74 3.98 -8.07 0.18
C PHE A 74 4.86 -8.17 -1.07
N SER A 75 6.09 -8.66 -0.92
CA SER A 75 7.03 -8.84 -2.03
C SER A 75 6.51 -9.84 -3.07
N GLU A 76 5.88 -10.92 -2.65
CA GLU A 76 5.30 -11.89 -3.58
C GLU A 76 4.12 -11.32 -4.37
N VAL A 77 3.23 -10.57 -3.71
CA VAL A 77 2.13 -9.85 -4.40
C VAL A 77 2.72 -8.87 -5.42
N GLN A 78 3.73 -8.09 -5.03
CA GLN A 78 4.38 -7.14 -5.92
C GLN A 78 5.01 -7.84 -7.15
N LEU A 79 5.64 -9.00 -6.97
CA LEU A 79 6.19 -9.81 -8.07
C LEU A 79 5.10 -10.29 -9.04
N ARG A 80 3.91 -10.65 -8.57
CA ARG A 80 2.78 -11.03 -9.44
C ARG A 80 2.25 -9.81 -10.20
N VAL A 81 2.04 -8.69 -9.53
CA VAL A 81 1.62 -7.43 -10.18
C VAL A 81 2.63 -7.00 -11.26
N ALA A 82 3.93 -7.20 -11.03
CA ALA A 82 4.99 -6.88 -12.01
C ALA A 82 4.88 -7.70 -13.31
N GLN A 83 4.33 -8.91 -13.26
CA GLN A 83 4.09 -9.72 -14.46
C GLN A 83 3.00 -9.13 -15.37
N GLY A 84 2.11 -8.32 -14.81
CA GLY A 84 1.09 -7.56 -15.55
C GLY A 84 1.61 -6.20 -16.02
N CYS A 85 2.16 -5.41 -15.11
CA CYS A 85 2.69 -4.08 -15.40
C CYS A 85 3.77 -3.68 -14.37
N MET A 86 5.01 -3.51 -14.83
CA MET A 86 6.13 -3.13 -13.96
C MET A 86 5.93 -1.75 -13.31
N SER A 87 5.40 -0.78 -14.05
CA SER A 87 5.11 0.57 -13.51
C SER A 87 4.08 0.52 -12.39
N THR A 88 3.03 -0.32 -12.53
CA THR A 88 2.05 -0.54 -11.47
C THR A 88 2.67 -1.20 -10.24
N ALA A 89 3.52 -2.20 -10.45
CA ALA A 89 4.24 -2.85 -9.35
C ALA A 89 5.21 -1.90 -8.63
N TRP A 90 5.82 -0.98 -9.36
CA TRP A 90 6.67 0.06 -8.77
C TRP A 90 5.85 0.97 -7.86
N VAL A 91 4.71 1.48 -8.33
CA VAL A 91 3.83 2.33 -7.52
C VAL A 91 3.32 1.57 -6.29
N LEU A 92 2.89 0.31 -6.45
CA LEU A 92 2.52 -0.54 -5.31
C LEU A 92 3.66 -0.67 -4.32
N GLY A 93 4.89 -0.93 -4.79
CA GLY A 93 6.07 -1.07 -3.94
C GLY A 93 6.37 0.17 -3.12
N VAL A 94 6.31 1.35 -3.76
CA VAL A 94 6.59 2.62 -3.07
C VAL A 94 5.48 2.96 -2.08
N VAL A 95 4.22 2.93 -2.50
CA VAL A 95 3.08 3.34 -1.64
C VAL A 95 2.75 2.27 -0.61
N GLY A 96 2.81 0.99 -0.98
CA GLY A 96 2.42 -0.12 -0.12
C GLY A 96 3.41 -0.48 0.98
N ILE A 97 4.68 -0.01 0.90
CA ILE A 97 5.65 -0.20 1.98
C ILE A 97 5.47 0.81 3.12
N HIS A 98 4.86 1.95 2.86
CA HIS A 98 4.72 3.02 3.86
C HIS A 98 3.89 2.62 5.09
N PRO A 99 2.84 1.77 5.00
CA PRO A 99 2.19 1.25 6.18
C PRO A 99 3.12 0.53 7.16
N PHE A 100 4.11 -0.22 6.65
CA PHE A 100 5.13 -0.83 7.50
C PHE A 100 6.00 0.23 8.20
N GLN A 101 6.43 1.25 7.46
CA GLN A 101 7.25 2.33 8.03
C GLN A 101 6.47 3.14 9.06
N LEU A 102 5.22 3.50 8.76
CA LEU A 102 4.37 4.27 9.69
C LEU A 102 4.07 3.48 10.97
N ALA A 103 3.95 2.15 10.88
CA ALA A 103 3.78 1.28 12.05
C ALA A 103 4.97 1.31 13.03
N LEU A 104 6.14 1.81 12.62
CA LEU A 104 7.30 2.00 13.48
C LEU A 104 7.34 3.37 14.19
N TYR A 105 6.41 4.26 13.85
CA TYR A 105 6.28 5.57 14.50
C TYR A 105 5.44 5.46 15.78
N ASP A 106 5.48 6.53 16.57
CA ASP A 106 4.62 6.69 17.75
C ASP A 106 3.14 6.47 17.40
N GLU A 107 2.38 5.86 18.32
CA GLU A 107 0.96 5.55 18.12
C GLU A 107 0.14 6.79 17.74
N LYS A 108 0.52 7.96 18.28
CA LYS A 108 -0.15 9.21 17.95
C LYS A 108 -0.04 9.55 16.45
N ALA A 109 1.14 9.31 15.83
CA ALA A 109 1.32 9.54 14.40
C ALA A 109 0.49 8.55 13.57
N GLN A 110 0.39 7.28 14.00
CA GLN A 110 -0.45 6.28 13.37
C GLN A 110 -1.93 6.66 13.47
N GLN A 111 -2.37 7.13 14.63
CA GLN A 111 -3.73 7.60 14.87
C GLN A 111 -4.08 8.85 14.04
N GLU A 112 -3.15 9.78 13.87
CA GLU A 112 -3.35 10.96 13.03
C GLU A 112 -3.56 10.60 11.55
N VAL A 113 -2.93 9.52 11.05
CA VAL A 113 -3.06 9.08 9.66
C VAL A 113 -4.27 8.19 9.44
N TRP A 114 -4.50 7.20 10.32
CA TRP A 114 -5.48 6.15 10.10
C TRP A 114 -6.71 6.20 11.02
N GLY A 115 -6.71 7.11 12.01
CA GLY A 115 -7.77 7.14 13.01
C GLY A 115 -9.15 7.51 12.46
N GLU A 116 -9.20 8.33 11.41
CA GLU A 116 -10.47 8.73 10.76
C GLU A 116 -10.76 7.88 9.50
N ASP A 117 -9.72 7.58 8.71
CA ASP A 117 -9.83 6.78 7.49
C ASP A 117 -8.66 5.80 7.39
N ASP A 118 -8.94 4.55 7.65
CA ASP A 118 -7.96 3.47 7.61
C ASP A 118 -7.48 3.12 6.18
N ASN A 119 -8.07 3.72 5.14
CA ASN A 119 -7.68 3.60 3.74
C ASN A 119 -6.76 4.73 3.25
N THR A 120 -6.36 5.62 4.17
CA THR A 120 -5.41 6.68 3.87
C THR A 120 -4.09 6.09 3.40
N LEU A 121 -3.66 6.49 2.19
CA LEU A 121 -2.36 6.10 1.64
C LEU A 121 -1.32 7.18 1.94
N VAL A 122 -0.10 6.74 2.21
CA VAL A 122 1.04 7.62 2.49
C VAL A 122 2.02 7.55 1.33
N SER A 123 2.53 8.69 0.91
CA SER A 123 3.68 8.79 0.02
C SER A 123 4.77 9.64 0.67
N SER A 124 6.01 9.38 0.33
CA SER A 124 7.15 10.14 0.84
C SER A 124 8.25 10.23 -0.21
N SER A 125 9.14 11.21 -0.04
CA SER A 125 10.40 11.27 -0.77
C SER A 125 11.55 11.02 0.20
N TYR A 126 12.46 10.12 -0.18
CA TYR A 126 13.69 9.89 0.59
C TYR A 126 14.80 10.92 0.26
N ALA A 127 14.58 11.78 -0.76
CA ALA A 127 15.52 12.83 -1.09
C ALA A 127 15.43 13.96 -0.05
N PRO A 128 16.54 14.36 0.62
CA PRO A 128 16.52 15.37 1.67
C PRO A 128 16.48 16.79 1.11
N MET A 129 15.47 17.07 0.30
CA MET A 129 15.30 18.36 -0.41
C MET A 129 14.55 19.41 0.41
N GLY A 130 14.02 19.04 1.57
CA GLY A 130 13.26 19.96 2.43
C GLY A 130 14.15 20.88 3.24
N GLN A 131 13.69 22.14 3.39
CA GLN A 131 14.26 23.10 4.33
C GLN A 131 13.41 23.10 5.59
N VAL A 132 14.06 22.85 6.74
CA VAL A 132 13.41 22.80 8.04
C VAL A 132 13.90 23.96 8.89
N THR A 133 12.97 24.77 9.39
CA THR A 133 13.28 25.86 10.33
C THR A 133 12.53 25.59 11.64
N PRO A 134 13.23 25.46 12.78
CA PRO A 134 12.58 25.37 14.07
C PRO A 134 11.74 26.62 14.36
N VAL A 135 10.54 26.42 14.88
CA VAL A 135 9.63 27.47 15.33
C VAL A 135 9.03 27.09 16.68
N GLU A 136 8.40 28.02 17.38
CA GLU A 136 7.71 27.70 18.62
C GLU A 136 6.62 26.65 18.37
N GLY A 137 6.69 25.55 19.12
CA GLY A 137 5.74 24.43 19.03
C GLY A 137 5.97 23.45 17.87
N GLY A 138 7.06 23.57 17.09
CA GLY A 138 7.34 22.63 16.00
C GLY A 138 8.35 23.11 14.97
N PHE A 139 8.08 22.84 13.70
CA PHE A 139 8.95 23.14 12.60
C PHE A 139 8.16 23.75 11.43
N LYS A 140 8.74 24.76 10.78
CA LYS A 140 8.31 25.19 9.46
C LYS A 140 9.08 24.37 8.42
N PHE A 141 8.33 23.67 7.56
CA PHE A 141 8.90 22.77 6.56
C PHE A 141 8.50 23.25 5.16
N SER A 142 9.46 23.41 4.27
CA SER A 142 9.24 23.83 2.89
C SER A 142 10.20 23.15 1.93
N GLY A 143 9.76 22.91 0.70
CA GLY A 143 10.58 22.30 -0.32
C GLY A 143 9.78 21.89 -1.55
N HIS A 144 10.50 21.39 -2.55
CA HIS A 144 9.95 20.75 -3.72
C HIS A 144 10.64 19.38 -3.86
N TRP A 145 9.87 18.32 -3.71
CA TRP A 145 10.38 16.94 -3.73
C TRP A 145 10.09 16.31 -5.06
N GLN A 146 11.08 15.57 -5.56
CA GLN A 146 10.95 14.69 -6.72
C GLN A 146 10.93 13.24 -6.24
N TRP A 147 10.36 12.36 -7.03
CA TRP A 147 10.33 10.91 -6.76
C TRP A 147 9.54 10.54 -5.48
N SER A 148 8.34 11.09 -5.35
CA SER A 148 7.43 10.73 -4.26
C SER A 148 6.23 9.97 -4.80
#